data_c180fda8283f7a4a5f68edbb3d63bb7c
#
_entry.id   c180fda8283f7a4a5f68edbb3d63bb7c
#
_cell.length_a   1.000
_cell.length_b   1.000
_cell.length_c   1.000
_cell.angle_alpha   90.00
_cell.angle_beta   90.00
_cell.angle_gamma   90.00
#
_symmetry.space_group_name_H-M   'P 1'
#
loop_
_entity.id
_entity.type
_entity.pdbx_description
1 polymer ?
#
loop_
_entity_poly.entity_id
_entity_poly.type
_entity_poly.pdbx_seq_one_letter_code
_entity_poly.pdbx_strand_id
1 'polypeptide(L)'
;MSALKLEQMKPGGTPWGGYAAWVEGVQIGECAFKSAPLSGRVENAYHTFDRIERRGFGTEMARALVAIARAAQPSLVVIAQTLCETNASTKILTKIGFTCQGTIQHPEDGEVLEWHLQPDVPLK
;
A
#
# COMPACT_ATOMS: atom_id res chain seq x y z
N MET A 1 -12.29 -9.29 13.23
CA MET A 1 -11.06 -8.52 13.43
C MET A 1 -9.89 -9.32 12.91
N SER A 2 -9.07 -8.72 12.10
CA SER A 2 -7.93 -9.42 11.52
C SER A 2 -6.75 -9.46 12.47
N ALA A 3 -6.04 -10.57 12.46
CA ALA A 3 -4.77 -10.74 13.15
C ALA A 3 -3.59 -10.55 12.19
N LEU A 4 -3.74 -9.67 11.21
CA LEU A 4 -2.69 -9.42 10.22
C LEU A 4 -1.45 -8.83 10.88
N LYS A 5 -0.31 -9.42 10.57
CA LYS A 5 0.99 -8.92 11.02
C LYS A 5 1.91 -8.75 9.83
N LEU A 6 2.64 -7.63 9.82
CA LEU A 6 3.69 -7.40 8.83
C LEU A 6 5.04 -7.68 9.45
N GLU A 7 5.87 -8.40 8.71
CA GLU A 7 7.22 -8.72 9.12
C GLU A 7 8.19 -8.22 8.07
N GLN A 8 9.20 -7.44 8.48
CA GLN A 8 10.21 -6.96 7.55
C GLN A 8 10.97 -8.12 6.93
N MET A 9 11.10 -8.10 5.60
CA MET A 9 11.87 -9.13 4.89
C MET A 9 13.37 -8.99 5.13
N LYS A 10 13.85 -7.78 5.41
CA LYS A 10 15.24 -7.50 5.76
C LYS A 10 15.27 -6.77 7.11
N PRO A 11 15.32 -7.51 8.24
CA PRO A 11 15.30 -6.87 9.56
C PRO A 11 16.49 -5.94 9.79
N GLY A 12 16.30 -4.95 10.66
CA GLY A 12 17.34 -4.02 11.06
C GLY A 12 17.55 -2.84 10.14
N GLY A 13 16.75 -2.72 9.08
CA GLY A 13 16.82 -1.61 8.15
C GLY A 13 15.81 -0.51 8.45
N THR A 14 15.59 0.32 7.46
CA THR A 14 14.57 1.36 7.52
C THR A 14 13.18 0.77 7.33
N PRO A 15 12.10 1.50 7.67
CA PRO A 15 10.75 1.01 7.39
C PRO A 15 10.41 0.94 5.90
N TRP A 16 11.24 1.52 5.04
CA TRP A 16 10.94 1.73 3.61
C TRP A 16 11.33 0.54 2.74
N GLY A 17 11.02 -0.66 3.16
CA GLY A 17 11.34 -1.88 2.42
C GLY A 17 10.12 -2.77 2.24
N GLY A 18 10.38 -4.06 2.04
CA GLY A 18 9.37 -5.08 1.85
C GLY A 18 8.96 -5.75 3.15
N TYR A 19 7.71 -6.19 3.18
CA TYR A 19 7.11 -6.89 4.32
C TYR A 19 6.39 -8.13 3.84
N ALA A 20 6.54 -9.22 4.58
CA ALA A 20 5.68 -10.39 4.45
C ALA A 20 4.44 -10.16 5.32
N ALA A 21 3.28 -10.49 4.80
CA ALA A 21 2.02 -10.35 5.54
C ALA A 21 1.56 -11.72 6.02
N TRP A 22 1.27 -11.82 7.31
CA TRP A 22 0.92 -13.09 7.97
C TRP A 22 -0.42 -12.95 8.68
N VAL A 23 -1.22 -14.00 8.62
CA VAL A 23 -2.44 -14.14 9.42
C VAL A 23 -2.43 -15.54 10.03
N GLU A 24 -2.43 -15.59 11.37
CA GLU A 24 -2.47 -16.86 12.12
C GLU A 24 -1.41 -17.86 11.65
N GLY A 25 -0.18 -17.37 11.44
CA GLY A 25 0.95 -18.21 11.05
C GLY A 25 1.00 -18.58 9.57
N VAL A 26 0.08 -18.06 8.75
CA VAL A 26 0.04 -18.32 7.32
C VAL A 26 0.41 -17.05 6.57
N GLN A 27 1.37 -17.14 5.67
CA GLN A 27 1.71 -15.99 4.82
C GLN A 27 0.63 -15.82 3.76
N ILE A 28 -0.01 -14.64 3.76
CA ILE A 28 -1.13 -14.37 2.86
C ILE A 28 -0.76 -13.42 1.72
N GLY A 29 0.39 -12.79 1.78
CA GLY A 29 0.81 -11.87 0.76
C GLY A 29 2.09 -11.15 1.09
N GLU A 30 2.38 -10.14 0.30
CA GLU A 30 3.55 -9.28 0.45
C GLU A 30 3.15 -7.84 0.20
N CYS A 31 3.85 -6.91 0.82
CA CYS A 31 3.65 -5.50 0.56
C CYS A 31 4.96 -4.76 0.79
N ALA A 32 5.07 -3.56 0.25
CA ALA A 32 6.32 -2.82 0.30
C ALA A 32 6.10 -1.34 0.05
N PHE A 33 7.10 -0.55 0.46
CA PHE A 33 7.30 0.77 -0.12
C PHE A 33 8.29 0.61 -1.26
N LYS A 34 8.03 1.24 -2.39
CA LYS A 34 8.88 1.07 -3.58
C LYS A 34 10.26 1.70 -3.41
N SER A 35 10.37 2.70 -2.53
CA SER A 35 11.64 3.34 -2.19
C SER A 35 11.47 4.13 -0.90
N ALA A 36 12.56 4.69 -0.38
CA ALA A 36 12.47 5.67 0.69
C ALA A 36 11.71 6.92 0.21
N PRO A 37 11.15 7.73 1.12
CA PRO A 37 10.43 8.94 0.71
C PRO A 37 11.29 9.87 -0.12
N LEU A 38 10.66 10.49 -1.12
CA LEU A 38 11.30 11.47 -1.98
C LEU A 38 10.33 12.63 -2.17
N SER A 39 10.80 13.85 -1.92
CA SER A 39 9.99 15.06 -2.05
C SER A 39 8.67 15.01 -1.28
N GLY A 40 8.71 14.45 -0.06
CA GLY A 40 7.53 14.36 0.81
C GLY A 40 6.53 13.30 0.42
N ARG A 41 6.90 12.35 -0.45
CA ARG A 41 6.01 11.30 -0.94
C ARG A 41 6.65 9.93 -0.80
N VAL A 42 5.81 8.92 -0.55
CA VAL A 42 6.24 7.52 -0.55
C VAL A 42 5.19 6.68 -1.25
N GLU A 43 5.63 5.78 -2.13
CA GLU A 43 4.72 4.92 -2.87
C GLU A 43 4.67 3.53 -2.26
N ASN A 44 3.46 3.03 -2.04
CA ASN A 44 3.24 1.66 -1.54
C ASN A 44 2.81 0.73 -2.66
N ALA A 45 3.00 -0.57 -2.42
CA ALA A 45 2.51 -1.64 -3.27
C ALA A 45 2.18 -2.84 -2.40
N TYR A 46 1.17 -3.60 -2.76
CA TYR A 46 0.76 -4.78 -2.01
C TYR A 46 0.20 -5.85 -2.93
N HIS A 47 0.36 -7.09 -2.52
CA HIS A 47 -0.08 -8.24 -3.30
C HIS A 47 -0.55 -9.35 -2.36
N THR A 48 -1.78 -9.82 -2.55
CA THR A 48 -2.32 -10.97 -1.84
C THR A 48 -2.14 -12.21 -2.72
N PHE A 49 -1.73 -13.32 -2.14
CA PHE A 49 -1.58 -14.56 -2.90
C PHE A 49 -2.93 -15.01 -3.48
N ASP A 50 -2.92 -15.52 -4.70
CA ASP A 50 -4.14 -15.82 -5.47
C ASP A 50 -5.18 -16.63 -4.70
N ARG A 51 -4.74 -17.62 -3.93
CA ARG A 51 -5.64 -18.49 -3.18
C ARG A 51 -6.38 -17.77 -2.05
N ILE A 52 -5.93 -16.59 -1.68
CA ILE A 52 -6.40 -15.90 -0.47
C ILE A 52 -6.99 -14.55 -0.80
N GLU A 53 -7.13 -14.22 -2.08
CA GLU A 53 -7.74 -12.97 -2.50
C GLU A 53 -9.20 -12.87 -2.05
N ARG A 54 -9.71 -11.65 -2.01
CA ARG A 54 -11.11 -11.33 -1.70
C ARG A 54 -11.51 -11.57 -0.25
N ARG A 55 -10.54 -11.69 0.66
CA ARG A 55 -10.80 -11.81 2.11
C ARG A 55 -10.53 -10.51 2.87
N GLY A 56 -10.35 -9.39 2.16
CA GLY A 56 -10.10 -8.10 2.78
C GLY A 56 -8.64 -7.87 3.19
N PHE A 57 -7.74 -8.81 2.92
CA PHE A 57 -6.34 -8.69 3.34
C PHE A 57 -5.60 -7.58 2.59
N GLY A 58 -5.93 -7.34 1.32
CA GLY A 58 -5.35 -6.22 0.57
C GLY A 58 -5.64 -4.89 1.23
N THR A 59 -6.88 -4.70 1.68
CA THR A 59 -7.28 -3.50 2.43
C THR A 59 -6.46 -3.37 3.71
N GLU A 60 -6.29 -4.45 4.44
CA GLU A 60 -5.56 -4.43 5.70
C GLU A 60 -4.06 -4.19 5.51
N MET A 61 -3.46 -4.78 4.47
CA MET A 61 -2.06 -4.52 4.13
C MET A 61 -1.86 -3.04 3.77
N ALA A 62 -2.74 -2.48 2.96
CA ALA A 62 -2.65 -1.07 2.58
C ALA A 62 -2.77 -0.15 3.80
N ARG A 63 -3.71 -0.44 4.72
CA ARG A 63 -3.84 0.32 5.96
C ARG A 63 -2.59 0.21 6.83
N ALA A 64 -2.03 -0.99 6.95
CA ALA A 64 -0.84 -1.21 7.76
C ALA A 64 0.37 -0.44 7.20
N LEU A 65 0.54 -0.42 5.87
CA LEU A 65 1.62 0.36 5.25
C LEU A 65 1.44 1.86 5.50
N VAL A 66 0.22 2.37 5.39
CA VAL A 66 -0.05 3.79 5.69
C VAL A 66 0.29 4.09 7.14
N ALA A 67 -0.07 3.19 8.06
CA ALA A 67 0.24 3.39 9.49
C ALA A 67 1.76 3.43 9.72
N ILE A 68 2.52 2.56 9.07
CA ILE A 68 3.98 2.56 9.15
C ILE A 68 4.54 3.89 8.64
N ALA A 69 4.08 4.35 7.47
CA ALA A 69 4.55 5.59 6.88
C ALA A 69 4.26 6.78 7.78
N ARG A 70 3.06 6.87 8.33
CA ARG A 70 2.65 7.98 9.19
C ARG A 70 3.37 7.97 10.54
N ALA A 71 3.69 6.79 11.07
CA ALA A 71 4.47 6.69 12.28
C ALA A 71 5.91 7.18 12.06
N ALA A 72 6.49 6.88 10.91
CA ALA A 72 7.85 7.29 10.58
C ALA A 72 7.94 8.76 10.20
N GLN A 73 7.03 9.26 9.36
CA GLN A 73 7.00 10.65 8.93
C GLN A 73 5.54 11.10 8.74
N PRO A 74 4.94 11.75 9.75
CA PRO A 74 3.52 12.10 9.71
C PRO A 74 3.09 13.03 8.57
N SER A 75 4.02 13.77 7.99
CA SER A 75 3.72 14.71 6.92
C SER A 75 3.76 14.12 5.50
N LEU A 76 4.03 12.82 5.36
CA LEU A 76 4.14 12.20 4.04
C LEU A 76 2.80 12.11 3.32
N VAL A 77 2.84 12.30 2.01
CA VAL A 77 1.78 11.89 1.12
C VAL A 77 2.07 10.44 0.72
N VAL A 78 1.14 9.54 0.98
CA VAL A 78 1.27 8.15 0.54
C VAL A 78 0.65 8.04 -0.84
N ILE A 79 1.38 7.49 -1.80
CA ILE A 79 0.89 7.34 -3.16
C ILE A 79 0.82 5.86 -3.54
N ALA A 80 -0.03 5.56 -4.51
CA ALA A 80 -0.19 4.22 -5.09
C ALA A 80 -0.53 4.37 -6.56
N GLN A 81 -0.23 3.35 -7.34
CA GLN A 81 -0.55 3.32 -8.76
C GLN A 81 -1.36 2.08 -9.08
N THR A 82 -2.34 2.22 -9.98
CA THR A 82 -3.18 1.10 -10.43
C THR A 82 -3.34 1.17 -11.95
N LEU A 83 -3.78 0.05 -12.53
CA LEU A 83 -4.19 0.06 -13.93
C LEU A 83 -5.39 0.99 -14.13
N CYS A 84 -5.59 1.48 -15.37
CA CYS A 84 -6.67 2.40 -15.73
C CYS A 84 -8.00 1.68 -15.90
N GLU A 85 -8.35 0.83 -14.94
CA GLU A 85 -9.61 0.09 -14.95
C GLU A 85 -10.10 -0.11 -13.53
N THR A 86 -11.41 -0.28 -13.37
CA THR A 86 -11.98 -0.59 -12.07
C THR A 86 -11.63 -2.03 -11.69
N ASN A 87 -10.90 -2.21 -10.61
CA ASN A 87 -10.47 -3.52 -10.13
C ASN A 87 -10.39 -3.52 -8.60
N ALA A 88 -9.90 -4.61 -8.02
CA ALA A 88 -9.79 -4.74 -6.57
C ALA A 88 -8.94 -3.64 -5.96
N SER A 89 -7.82 -3.28 -6.60
CA SER A 89 -6.92 -2.23 -6.09
C SER A 89 -7.59 -0.85 -6.05
N THR A 90 -8.32 -0.47 -7.10
CA THR A 90 -9.01 0.83 -7.11
C THR A 90 -10.09 0.90 -6.03
N LYS A 91 -10.80 -0.21 -5.80
CA LYS A 91 -11.82 -0.28 -4.74
C LYS A 91 -11.20 -0.17 -3.35
N ILE A 92 -10.08 -0.86 -3.13
CA ILE A 92 -9.35 -0.81 -1.86
C ILE A 92 -8.89 0.62 -1.56
N LEU A 93 -8.24 1.27 -2.51
CA LEU A 93 -7.73 2.63 -2.32
C LEU A 93 -8.84 3.63 -2.04
N THR A 94 -9.94 3.55 -2.79
CA THR A 94 -11.10 4.40 -2.55
C THR A 94 -11.66 4.18 -1.14
N LYS A 95 -11.78 2.93 -0.74
CA LYS A 95 -12.37 2.57 0.56
C LYS A 95 -11.58 3.15 1.73
N ILE A 96 -10.25 3.15 1.65
CA ILE A 96 -9.43 3.61 2.78
C ILE A 96 -9.13 5.11 2.75
N GLY A 97 -9.55 5.81 1.71
CA GLY A 97 -9.50 7.28 1.70
C GLY A 97 -8.58 7.92 0.67
N PHE A 98 -7.94 7.14 -0.19
CA PHE A 98 -7.13 7.70 -1.28
C PHE A 98 -8.02 8.39 -2.31
N THR A 99 -7.48 9.43 -2.95
CA THR A 99 -8.15 10.10 -4.06
C THR A 99 -7.36 9.92 -5.35
N CYS A 100 -8.07 9.66 -6.45
CA CYS A 100 -7.45 9.48 -7.75
C CYS A 100 -7.03 10.84 -8.31
N GLN A 101 -5.78 10.95 -8.72
CA GLN A 101 -5.21 12.19 -9.26
C GLN A 101 -5.24 12.22 -10.80
N GLY A 102 -5.66 11.13 -11.44
CA GLY A 102 -5.67 11.02 -12.89
C GLY A 102 -4.60 10.07 -13.39
N THR A 103 -4.35 10.13 -14.70
CA THR A 103 -3.41 9.21 -15.35
C THR A 103 -2.01 9.80 -15.42
N ILE A 104 -1.02 8.92 -15.33
CA ILE A 104 0.38 9.24 -15.60
C ILE A 104 0.97 8.16 -16.51
N GLN A 105 2.09 8.45 -17.15
CA GLN A 105 2.81 7.46 -17.95
C GLN A 105 3.84 6.76 -17.10
N HIS A 106 3.68 5.45 -16.96
CA HIS A 106 4.67 4.60 -16.29
C HIS A 106 5.65 4.06 -17.34
N PRO A 107 6.96 4.03 -17.06
CA PRO A 107 7.95 3.58 -18.06
C PRO A 107 7.72 2.16 -18.58
N GLU A 108 7.19 1.27 -17.75
CA GLU A 108 6.99 -0.13 -18.11
C GLU A 108 5.54 -0.47 -18.41
N ASP A 109 4.60 0.06 -17.60
CA ASP A 109 3.20 -0.34 -17.65
C ASP A 109 2.33 0.56 -18.53
N GLY A 110 2.89 1.61 -19.10
CA GLY A 110 2.14 2.56 -19.90
C GLY A 110 1.30 3.49 -19.03
N GLU A 111 0.06 3.73 -19.43
CA GLU A 111 -0.83 4.63 -18.70
C GLU A 111 -1.37 3.96 -17.43
N VAL A 112 -1.18 4.61 -16.28
CA VAL A 112 -1.69 4.13 -14.99
C VAL A 112 -2.39 5.26 -14.27
N LEU A 113 -3.24 4.92 -13.31
CA LEU A 113 -3.86 5.89 -12.40
C LEU A 113 -2.96 6.09 -11.20
N GLU A 114 -2.78 7.34 -10.77
CA GLU A 114 -2.05 7.66 -9.55
C GLU A 114 -3.03 8.09 -8.47
N TRP A 115 -2.85 7.57 -7.27
CA TRP A 115 -3.71 7.80 -6.11
C TRP A 115 -2.90 8.41 -4.98
N HIS A 116 -3.48 9.38 -4.27
CA HIS A 116 -2.81 10.04 -3.15
C HIS A 116 -3.66 9.96 -1.89
N LEU A 117 -3.00 9.73 -0.76
CA LEU A 117 -3.58 9.91 0.57
C LEU A 117 -2.81 11.03 1.25
N GLN A 118 -3.46 12.17 1.46
CA GLN A 118 -2.85 13.32 2.11
C GLN A 118 -2.64 13.06 3.60
N PRO A 119 -1.60 13.64 4.21
CA PRO A 119 -1.26 13.35 5.60
C PRO A 119 -2.32 13.74 6.63
N ASP A 120 -3.15 14.73 6.30
CA ASP A 120 -4.22 15.20 7.18
C ASP A 120 -5.54 14.47 7.00
N VAL A 121 -5.62 13.55 6.03
CA VAL A 121 -6.85 12.78 5.78
C VAL A 121 -6.86 11.55 6.68
N PRO A 122 -7.93 11.35 7.49
CA PRO A 122 -8.04 10.16 8.31
C PRO A 122 -8.06 8.89 7.46
N LEU A 123 -7.38 7.87 7.94
CA LEU A 123 -7.42 6.54 7.31
C LEU A 123 -8.78 5.90 7.63
N LYS A 124 -9.50 5.50 6.61
CA LYS A 124 -10.83 4.92 6.76
C LYS A 124 -10.84 3.40 6.84
#